data_7525e2a182cf5aedc9ff8a611a2a2169
#
_entry.id   7525e2a182cf5aedc9ff8a611a2a2169
#
_cell.length_a   1.000
_cell.length_b   1.000
_cell.length_c   1.000
_cell.angle_alpha   90.00
_cell.angle_beta   90.00
_cell.angle_gamma   90.00
#
_symmetry.space_group_name_H-M   'P 1'
#
loop_
_entity.id
_entity.type
_entity.pdbx_description
1 polymer ?
#
loop_
_entity_poly.entity_id
_entity_poly.type
_entity_poly.pdbx_seq_one_letter_code
_entity_poly.pdbx_strand_id
1 'polypeptide(L)'
;MADDRQTTGETGGTGATGVSLAGSARPASPKPETNMTSDEMLNRAREVFDIEIEGLRRTRESLGESFTKAVELMLRCVSSEGIIVVTGVGKNLAVAEKISAIFASTGTRSIVLNPVQAMHGDLGMVAPRDVLLALSFSGESDEILRLIPAIRRHGLKVISLTGRPESNLAAMSDIHVEIPCGKEACPFGMAPTNSTTATMAMGDALAMVMLDAMKFDVSSYAMNHPAGAIGRALVLKVTDVMRTGERMASVAPEATVMDALMAMTKAKSGSAVIADGDGKLLGIFTDGDFRRAMSQSGGDGAASSSQSTSHASRSDDGRAVLGQPVSSYMTRSPLFVRDDAYASELLRIFERRRIDDLPVCDGAGRIVGVVDIQDLPKMKVL
;
A
#
# COMPACT_ATOMS: atom_id res chain seq x y z
N MET A 1 -3.31 88.07 -2.58
CA MET A 1 -3.13 88.81 -3.81
C MET A 1 -3.32 87.81 -4.93
N ALA A 2 -4.56 87.55 -5.43
CA ALA A 2 -5.12 88.26 -6.60
C ALA A 2 -4.15 88.06 -7.80
N ASP A 3 -4.49 87.32 -8.82
CA ASP A 3 -5.50 87.78 -9.82
C ASP A 3 -5.86 86.65 -10.79
N ASP A 4 -7.10 86.66 -11.16
CA ASP A 4 -7.81 86.03 -12.26
C ASP A 4 -7.14 86.16 -13.62
N ARG A 5 -7.34 85.21 -14.55
CA ARG A 5 -7.93 85.39 -15.85
C ARG A 5 -8.27 84.12 -16.59
N GLN A 6 -9.55 84.00 -16.88
CA GLN A 6 -10.13 83.13 -17.92
C GLN A 6 -9.60 83.43 -19.29
N THR A 7 -9.47 82.38 -20.14
CA THR A 7 -9.90 82.46 -21.56
C THR A 7 -10.13 81.04 -22.11
N THR A 8 -11.29 80.83 -22.50
CA THR A 8 -12.01 80.06 -23.55
C THR A 8 -11.20 79.56 -24.73
N GLY A 9 -11.48 78.29 -25.15
CA GLY A 9 -11.41 78.01 -26.60
C GLY A 9 -11.11 76.60 -27.01
N GLU A 10 -12.15 75.94 -27.50
CA GLU A 10 -12.26 75.04 -28.67
C GLU A 10 -11.80 73.57 -28.58
N THR A 11 -12.74 72.70 -28.52
CA THR A 11 -13.15 71.53 -29.32
C THR A 11 -12.10 70.94 -30.28
N GLY A 12 -11.69 69.70 -29.99
CA GLY A 12 -11.04 68.80 -30.93
C GLY A 12 -11.38 67.36 -30.56
N GLY A 13 -12.51 66.87 -31.09
CA GLY A 13 -12.92 65.48 -30.93
C GLY A 13 -12.03 64.59 -31.79
N THR A 14 -11.35 63.65 -31.13
CA THR A 14 -10.82 62.47 -31.82
C THR A 14 -11.59 61.25 -31.34
N GLY A 15 -12.36 60.70 -32.28
CA GLY A 15 -13.18 59.51 -32.06
C GLY A 15 -12.30 58.31 -31.67
N ALA A 16 -12.42 57.84 -30.43
CA ALA A 16 -11.97 56.52 -30.02
C ALA A 16 -13.01 55.51 -30.55
N THR A 17 -12.69 54.85 -31.65
CA THR A 17 -13.40 53.64 -32.07
C THR A 17 -13.20 52.57 -31.01
N GLY A 18 -14.15 52.45 -30.09
CA GLY A 18 -14.26 51.36 -29.16
C GLY A 18 -14.48 50.04 -29.93
N VAL A 19 -13.44 49.22 -30.03
CA VAL A 19 -13.61 47.83 -30.43
C VAL A 19 -14.31 47.12 -29.27
N SER A 20 -15.62 46.97 -29.42
CA SER A 20 -16.40 46.06 -28.55
C SER A 20 -15.92 44.66 -28.79
N LEU A 21 -15.12 44.12 -27.87
CA LEU A 21 -14.91 42.70 -27.75
C LEU A 21 -16.25 42.08 -27.32
N ALA A 22 -17.05 41.70 -28.31
CA ALA A 22 -18.22 40.85 -28.08
C ALA A 22 -17.72 39.61 -27.39
N GLY A 23 -18.01 39.49 -26.08
CA GLY A 23 -17.72 38.31 -25.28
C GLY A 23 -18.37 37.10 -25.96
N SER A 24 -17.55 36.22 -26.54
CA SER A 24 -18.00 34.91 -26.98
C SER A 24 -18.55 34.20 -25.77
N ALA A 25 -19.87 34.15 -25.65
CA ALA A 25 -20.52 33.34 -24.61
C ALA A 25 -19.99 31.91 -24.74
N ARG A 26 -19.46 31.38 -23.66
CA ARG A 26 -19.03 29.99 -23.57
C ARG A 26 -20.22 29.12 -23.98
N PRO A 27 -20.09 28.23 -24.98
CA PRO A 27 -21.19 27.37 -25.38
C PRO A 27 -21.68 26.62 -24.12
N ALA A 28 -23.01 26.64 -23.92
CA ALA A 28 -23.62 25.91 -22.80
C ALA A 28 -23.15 24.44 -22.83
N SER A 29 -22.73 23.93 -21.70
CA SER A 29 -22.40 22.51 -21.59
C SER A 29 -23.60 21.68 -22.05
N PRO A 30 -23.44 20.69 -22.94
CA PRO A 30 -24.55 19.86 -23.39
C PRO A 30 -25.21 19.23 -22.16
N LYS A 31 -26.52 19.34 -22.06
CA LYS A 31 -27.27 18.61 -21.03
C LYS A 31 -27.06 17.13 -21.28
N PRO A 32 -26.76 16.29 -20.22
CA PRO A 32 -26.62 14.87 -20.39
C PRO A 32 -27.96 14.25 -20.77
N GLU A 33 -28.27 14.15 -22.06
CA GLU A 33 -29.33 13.28 -22.55
C GLU A 33 -28.74 11.89 -22.76
N THR A 34 -28.94 11.00 -21.79
CA THR A 34 -28.47 9.59 -21.87
C THR A 34 -29.44 8.81 -22.74
N ASN A 35 -29.20 8.79 -24.05
CA ASN A 35 -29.89 7.89 -24.97
C ASN A 35 -29.28 6.47 -25.02
N MET A 36 -28.27 6.18 -24.14
CA MET A 36 -27.64 4.87 -24.07
C MET A 36 -28.40 3.93 -23.16
N THR A 37 -28.65 2.73 -23.62
CA THR A 37 -29.13 1.62 -22.79
C THR A 37 -28.04 1.12 -21.83
N SER A 38 -28.42 0.37 -20.81
CA SER A 38 -27.45 -0.25 -19.88
C SER A 38 -26.46 -1.16 -20.60
N ASP A 39 -26.91 -1.93 -21.59
CA ASP A 39 -26.03 -2.81 -22.36
C ASP A 39 -25.03 -2.04 -23.23
N GLU A 40 -25.44 -0.94 -23.83
CA GLU A 40 -24.55 -0.06 -24.59
C GLU A 40 -23.48 0.58 -23.70
N MET A 41 -23.84 1.00 -22.47
CA MET A 41 -22.88 1.52 -21.49
C MET A 41 -21.86 0.46 -21.10
N LEU A 42 -22.31 -0.77 -20.80
CA LEU A 42 -21.43 -1.87 -20.42
C LEU A 42 -20.51 -2.28 -21.57
N ASN A 43 -21.04 -2.35 -22.79
CA ASN A 43 -20.24 -2.71 -23.96
C ASN A 43 -19.18 -1.65 -24.26
N ARG A 44 -19.53 -0.36 -24.14
CA ARG A 44 -18.56 0.71 -24.28
C ARG A 44 -17.47 0.67 -23.21
N ALA A 45 -17.81 0.39 -21.97
CA ALA A 45 -16.83 0.21 -20.90
C ALA A 45 -15.86 -0.95 -21.21
N ARG A 46 -16.38 -2.10 -21.63
CA ARG A 46 -15.55 -3.27 -22.03
C ARG A 46 -14.58 -2.93 -23.17
N GLU A 47 -15.07 -2.20 -24.18
CA GLU A 47 -14.22 -1.76 -25.30
C GLU A 47 -13.05 -0.87 -24.84
N VAL A 48 -13.26 0.01 -23.83
CA VAL A 48 -12.18 0.81 -23.23
C VAL A 48 -11.13 -0.10 -22.61
N PHE A 49 -11.56 -1.07 -21.78
CA PHE A 49 -10.64 -2.05 -21.19
C PHE A 49 -9.88 -2.87 -22.25
N ASP A 50 -10.54 -3.31 -23.30
CA ASP A 50 -9.90 -4.09 -24.37
C ASP A 50 -8.80 -3.28 -25.07
N ILE A 51 -9.03 -2.00 -25.32
CA ILE A 51 -8.04 -1.09 -25.90
C ILE A 51 -6.84 -0.91 -24.97
N GLU A 52 -7.06 -0.71 -23.67
CA GLU A 52 -5.98 -0.51 -22.70
C GLU A 52 -5.19 -1.81 -22.45
N ILE A 53 -5.85 -2.97 -22.39
CA ILE A 53 -5.20 -4.28 -22.29
C ILE A 53 -4.28 -4.52 -23.50
N GLU A 54 -4.76 -4.22 -24.70
CA GLU A 54 -3.94 -4.35 -25.92
C GLU A 54 -2.75 -3.39 -25.91
N GLY A 55 -2.94 -2.15 -25.44
CA GLY A 55 -1.87 -1.17 -25.28
C GLY A 55 -0.81 -1.61 -24.29
N LEU A 56 -1.23 -2.15 -23.15
CA LEU A 56 -0.32 -2.72 -22.13
C LEU A 56 0.45 -3.92 -22.69
N ARG A 57 -0.20 -4.78 -23.49
CA ARG A 57 0.46 -5.94 -24.13
C ARG A 57 1.55 -5.50 -25.09
N ARG A 58 1.28 -4.55 -25.96
CA ARG A 58 2.27 -3.98 -26.89
C ARG A 58 3.44 -3.33 -26.17
N THR A 59 3.15 -2.56 -25.11
CA THR A 59 4.18 -1.92 -24.29
C THR A 59 5.06 -2.97 -23.58
N ARG A 60 4.48 -4.07 -23.08
CA ARG A 60 5.24 -5.18 -22.52
C ARG A 60 6.13 -5.85 -23.56
N GLU A 61 5.64 -6.05 -24.78
CA GLU A 61 6.39 -6.68 -25.87
C GLU A 61 7.53 -5.80 -26.40
N SER A 62 7.46 -4.47 -26.22
CA SER A 62 8.55 -3.54 -26.58
C SER A 62 9.68 -3.47 -25.58
N LEU A 63 9.55 -4.13 -24.41
CA LEU A 63 10.62 -4.14 -23.40
C LEU A 63 11.90 -4.78 -23.98
N GLY A 64 13.00 -4.05 -23.92
CA GLY A 64 14.28 -4.46 -24.49
C GLY A 64 15.46 -3.73 -23.88
N GLU A 65 16.53 -3.57 -24.65
CA GLU A 65 17.79 -3.00 -24.20
C GLU A 65 17.66 -1.56 -23.68
N SER A 66 16.76 -0.75 -24.25
CA SER A 66 16.53 0.61 -23.80
C SER A 66 15.96 0.65 -22.36
N PHE A 67 15.07 -0.29 -22.00
CA PHE A 67 14.56 -0.43 -20.65
C PHE A 67 15.67 -0.80 -19.65
N THR A 68 16.50 -1.79 -19.98
CA THR A 68 17.61 -2.20 -19.10
C THR A 68 18.65 -1.12 -18.92
N LYS A 69 19.00 -0.39 -19.98
CA LYS A 69 19.87 0.80 -19.91
C LYS A 69 19.30 1.91 -19.03
N ALA A 70 17.98 2.13 -19.10
CA ALA A 70 17.31 3.11 -18.24
C ALA A 70 17.41 2.70 -16.75
N VAL A 71 17.12 1.44 -16.42
CA VAL A 71 17.31 0.91 -15.06
C VAL A 71 18.76 1.05 -14.59
N GLU A 72 19.74 0.67 -15.40
CA GLU A 72 21.15 0.81 -15.05
C GLU A 72 21.58 2.25 -14.80
N LEU A 73 21.07 3.21 -15.59
CA LEU A 73 21.33 4.62 -15.39
C LEU A 73 20.72 5.11 -14.06
N MET A 74 19.48 4.70 -13.78
CA MET A 74 18.80 5.04 -12.53
C MET A 74 19.50 4.42 -11.31
N LEU A 75 19.98 3.17 -11.40
CA LEU A 75 20.75 2.52 -10.32
C LEU A 75 22.06 3.27 -10.05
N ARG A 76 22.78 3.67 -11.09
CA ARG A 76 24.01 4.51 -10.93
C ARG A 76 23.71 5.85 -10.26
N CYS A 77 22.59 6.49 -10.63
CA CYS A 77 22.13 7.73 -10.01
C CYS A 77 21.91 7.53 -8.49
N VAL A 78 21.11 6.54 -8.10
CA VAL A 78 20.79 6.27 -6.68
C VAL A 78 22.05 5.86 -5.90
N SER A 79 22.94 5.06 -6.49
CA SER A 79 24.23 4.67 -5.87
C SER A 79 25.17 5.86 -5.64
N SER A 80 24.99 6.94 -6.38
CA SER A 80 25.72 8.21 -6.22
C SER A 80 24.99 9.22 -5.33
N GLU A 81 23.98 8.76 -4.57
CA GLU A 81 23.10 9.59 -3.74
C GLU A 81 22.26 10.62 -4.54
N GLY A 82 22.09 10.40 -5.83
CA GLY A 82 21.21 11.19 -6.69
C GLY A 82 19.73 10.84 -6.47
N ILE A 83 18.86 11.62 -7.10
CA ILE A 83 17.40 11.41 -7.10
C ILE A 83 16.90 11.22 -8.53
N ILE A 84 15.77 10.53 -8.64
CA ILE A 84 15.03 10.43 -9.90
C ILE A 84 14.05 11.59 -9.97
N VAL A 85 14.28 12.49 -10.89
CA VAL A 85 13.43 13.67 -11.14
C VAL A 85 12.42 13.31 -12.22
N VAL A 86 11.14 13.22 -11.87
CA VAL A 86 10.08 12.87 -12.83
C VAL A 86 9.39 14.13 -13.30
N THR A 87 9.17 14.28 -14.61
CA THR A 87 8.50 15.45 -15.19
C THR A 87 7.48 15.06 -16.25
N GLY A 88 6.45 15.89 -16.40
CA GLY A 88 5.39 15.71 -17.39
C GLY A 88 4.53 16.97 -17.46
N VAL A 89 3.64 17.05 -18.46
CA VAL A 89 2.69 18.16 -18.65
C VAL A 89 1.26 17.63 -18.70
N GLY A 90 0.33 18.39 -18.19
CA GLY A 90 -1.10 18.03 -18.21
C GLY A 90 -1.38 16.70 -17.48
N LYS A 91 -1.99 15.73 -18.16
CA LYS A 91 -2.27 14.41 -17.56
C LYS A 91 -1.00 13.63 -17.20
N ASN A 92 0.09 13.84 -17.97
CA ASN A 92 1.37 13.23 -17.67
C ASN A 92 2.02 13.80 -16.39
N LEU A 93 1.66 14.97 -15.91
CA LEU A 93 2.11 15.47 -14.61
C LEU A 93 1.51 14.63 -13.47
N ALA A 94 0.22 14.32 -13.54
CA ALA A 94 -0.42 13.42 -12.54
C ALA A 94 0.18 11.99 -12.59
N VAL A 95 0.52 11.50 -13.79
CA VAL A 95 1.25 10.22 -13.94
C VAL A 95 2.66 10.32 -13.33
N ALA A 96 3.36 11.45 -13.53
CA ALA A 96 4.68 11.70 -12.93
C ALA A 96 4.60 11.70 -11.38
N GLU A 97 3.56 12.32 -10.81
CA GLU A 97 3.31 12.30 -9.36
C GLU A 97 3.13 10.87 -8.84
N LYS A 98 2.33 10.04 -9.54
CA LYS A 98 2.14 8.63 -9.17
C LYS A 98 3.45 7.84 -9.28
N ILE A 99 4.21 8.00 -10.35
CA ILE A 99 5.49 7.31 -10.58
C ILE A 99 6.52 7.73 -9.52
N SER A 100 6.63 9.01 -9.22
CA SER A 100 7.53 9.52 -8.18
C SER A 100 7.13 8.97 -6.80
N ALA A 101 5.84 8.91 -6.50
CA ALA A 101 5.33 8.35 -5.24
C ALA A 101 5.66 6.86 -5.09
N ILE A 102 5.54 6.04 -6.14
CA ILE A 102 5.90 4.62 -6.07
C ILE A 102 7.41 4.45 -5.91
N PHE A 103 8.25 5.22 -6.60
CA PHE A 103 9.69 5.21 -6.38
C PHE A 103 10.04 5.52 -4.93
N ALA A 104 9.51 6.60 -4.37
CA ALA A 104 9.77 7.00 -2.98
C ALA A 104 9.34 5.92 -1.98
N SER A 105 8.16 5.32 -2.18
CA SER A 105 7.64 4.27 -1.31
C SER A 105 8.45 2.98 -1.37
N THR A 106 9.11 2.70 -2.49
CA THR A 106 9.93 1.51 -2.73
C THR A 106 11.44 1.75 -2.61
N GLY A 107 11.84 2.83 -1.94
CA GLY A 107 13.23 3.09 -1.57
C GLY A 107 14.04 3.88 -2.59
N THR A 108 13.48 4.22 -3.74
CA THR A 108 14.14 5.09 -4.74
C THR A 108 13.77 6.54 -4.46
N ARG A 109 14.75 7.37 -4.06
CA ARG A 109 14.50 8.80 -3.84
C ARG A 109 14.04 9.47 -5.13
N SER A 110 12.88 10.14 -5.09
CA SER A 110 12.30 10.78 -6.27
C SER A 110 11.53 12.05 -5.92
N ILE A 111 11.52 12.99 -6.86
CA ILE A 111 10.70 14.21 -6.81
C ILE A 111 10.02 14.44 -8.16
N VAL A 112 8.93 15.22 -8.13
CA VAL A 112 8.29 15.72 -9.36
C VAL A 112 8.79 17.12 -9.63
N LEU A 113 9.21 17.38 -10.86
CA LEU A 113 9.61 18.68 -11.34
C LEU A 113 8.58 19.18 -12.38
N ASN A 114 7.79 20.19 -12.01
CA ASN A 114 6.90 20.83 -12.98
C ASN A 114 7.74 21.65 -13.98
N PRO A 115 7.64 21.40 -15.30
CA PRO A 115 8.53 22.03 -16.28
C PRO A 115 8.35 23.55 -16.35
N VAL A 116 7.16 24.08 -16.06
CA VAL A 116 6.91 25.52 -16.03
C VAL A 116 7.61 26.15 -14.81
N GLN A 117 7.41 25.58 -13.62
CA GLN A 117 8.07 26.05 -12.40
C GLN A 117 9.58 25.93 -12.47
N ALA A 118 10.09 24.86 -13.08
CA ALA A 118 11.53 24.66 -13.30
C ALA A 118 12.18 25.84 -14.02
N MET A 119 11.51 26.39 -15.03
CA MET A 119 11.99 27.55 -15.79
C MET A 119 11.92 28.87 -14.99
N HIS A 120 11.30 28.85 -13.80
CA HIS A 120 11.15 30.01 -12.92
C HIS A 120 11.85 29.86 -11.56
N GLY A 121 12.79 28.90 -11.45
CA GLY A 121 13.66 28.78 -10.27
C GLY A 121 13.78 27.38 -9.67
N ASP A 122 12.82 26.46 -9.90
CA ASP A 122 12.84 25.13 -9.28
C ASP A 122 13.98 24.23 -9.80
N LEU A 123 14.72 24.64 -10.83
CA LEU A 123 15.98 24.01 -11.21
C LEU A 123 17.02 24.01 -10.08
N GLY A 124 16.87 24.86 -9.08
CA GLY A 124 17.69 24.81 -7.86
C GLY A 124 17.53 23.54 -7.01
N MET A 125 16.49 22.73 -7.27
CA MET A 125 16.25 21.45 -6.56
C MET A 125 17.07 20.28 -7.12
N VAL A 126 17.67 20.42 -8.31
CA VAL A 126 18.36 19.32 -9.00
C VAL A 126 19.89 19.47 -8.94
N ALA A 127 20.58 18.35 -8.99
CA ALA A 127 22.05 18.25 -8.93
C ALA A 127 22.59 17.43 -10.11
N PRO A 128 23.89 17.60 -10.49
CA PRO A 128 24.49 16.90 -11.64
C PRO A 128 24.40 15.37 -11.59
N ARG A 129 24.26 14.79 -10.39
CA ARG A 129 24.14 13.34 -10.17
C ARG A 129 22.71 12.79 -10.38
N ASP A 130 21.73 13.67 -10.55
CA ASP A 130 20.34 13.29 -10.71
C ASP A 130 20.06 12.83 -12.15
N VAL A 131 18.95 12.10 -12.31
CA VAL A 131 18.46 11.65 -13.61
C VAL A 131 17.05 12.19 -13.82
N LEU A 132 16.80 12.82 -14.96
CA LEU A 132 15.46 13.22 -15.37
C LEU A 132 14.77 12.08 -16.09
N LEU A 133 13.55 11.74 -15.62
CA LEU A 133 12.58 10.86 -16.30
C LEU A 133 11.47 11.74 -16.88
N ALA A 134 11.49 11.96 -18.19
CA ALA A 134 10.57 12.87 -18.89
C ALA A 134 9.42 12.09 -19.56
N LEU A 135 8.17 12.43 -19.23
CA LEU A 135 6.95 11.78 -19.71
C LEU A 135 6.24 12.65 -20.73
N SER A 136 6.23 12.23 -22.00
CA SER A 136 5.46 12.88 -23.06
C SER A 136 5.11 11.90 -24.16
N PHE A 137 3.87 11.48 -24.26
CA PHE A 137 3.46 10.48 -25.24
C PHE A 137 3.75 10.91 -26.68
N SER A 138 3.44 12.17 -27.03
CA SER A 138 3.79 12.73 -28.34
C SER A 138 5.30 12.98 -28.50
N GLY A 139 6.00 13.21 -27.40
CA GLY A 139 7.39 13.66 -27.39
C GLY A 139 7.60 15.10 -27.91
N GLU A 140 6.51 15.87 -28.05
CA GLU A 140 6.50 17.21 -28.65
C GLU A 140 5.94 18.28 -27.70
N SER A 141 5.89 18.02 -26.38
CA SER A 141 5.43 19.01 -25.40
C SER A 141 6.43 20.16 -25.28
N ASP A 142 6.06 21.37 -25.71
CA ASP A 142 6.91 22.56 -25.75
C ASP A 142 7.60 22.83 -24.40
N GLU A 143 6.86 22.71 -23.29
CA GLU A 143 7.37 22.99 -21.96
C GLU A 143 8.50 22.02 -21.58
N ILE A 144 8.39 20.74 -21.96
CA ILE A 144 9.42 19.74 -21.71
C ILE A 144 10.60 19.98 -22.65
N LEU A 145 10.37 20.21 -23.93
CA LEU A 145 11.45 20.46 -24.90
C LEU A 145 12.29 21.67 -24.51
N ARG A 146 11.67 22.75 -24.00
CA ARG A 146 12.39 23.93 -23.49
C ARG A 146 13.16 23.65 -22.21
N LEU A 147 12.69 22.73 -21.38
CA LEU A 147 13.36 22.33 -20.13
C LEU A 147 14.66 21.56 -20.38
N ILE A 148 14.69 20.65 -21.37
CA ILE A 148 15.83 19.73 -21.59
C ILE A 148 17.19 20.45 -21.72
N PRO A 149 17.35 21.57 -22.49
CA PRO A 149 18.62 22.28 -22.55
C PRO A 149 19.10 22.81 -21.18
N ALA A 150 18.18 23.25 -20.35
CA ALA A 150 18.50 23.70 -19.00
C ALA A 150 18.96 22.54 -18.10
N ILE A 151 18.23 21.43 -18.12
CA ILE A 151 18.57 20.18 -17.41
C ILE A 151 19.99 19.70 -17.81
N ARG A 152 20.32 19.72 -19.10
CA ARG A 152 21.65 19.32 -19.58
C ARG A 152 22.75 20.27 -19.11
N ARG A 153 22.50 21.58 -18.99
CA ARG A 153 23.45 22.54 -18.40
C ARG A 153 23.69 22.28 -16.91
N HIS A 154 22.69 21.73 -16.20
CA HIS A 154 22.84 21.27 -14.82
C HIS A 154 23.53 19.91 -14.71
N GLY A 155 23.88 19.26 -15.84
CA GLY A 155 24.64 18.02 -15.88
C GLY A 155 23.81 16.73 -15.74
N LEU A 156 22.48 16.82 -15.71
CA LEU A 156 21.61 15.64 -15.59
C LEU A 156 21.58 14.85 -16.90
N LYS A 157 21.47 13.53 -16.76
CA LYS A 157 21.10 12.63 -17.84
C LYS A 157 19.59 12.56 -17.96
N VAL A 158 19.10 12.31 -19.19
CA VAL A 158 17.69 12.33 -19.55
C VAL A 158 17.25 10.96 -20.05
N ILE A 159 16.23 10.40 -19.40
CA ILE A 159 15.47 9.25 -19.89
C ILE A 159 14.11 9.78 -20.33
N SER A 160 13.64 9.45 -21.54
CA SER A 160 12.31 9.80 -22.01
C SER A 160 11.42 8.56 -22.14
N LEU A 161 10.14 8.72 -21.76
CA LEU A 161 9.06 7.78 -22.06
C LEU A 161 8.16 8.44 -23.10
N THR A 162 8.18 7.96 -24.35
CA THR A 162 7.32 8.49 -25.42
C THR A 162 6.72 7.36 -26.27
N GLY A 163 5.62 7.62 -26.95
CA GLY A 163 5.03 6.71 -27.94
C GLY A 163 5.59 6.90 -29.35
N ARG A 164 6.58 7.80 -29.53
CA ARG A 164 7.15 8.15 -30.84
C ARG A 164 8.67 8.21 -30.79
N PRO A 165 9.36 7.20 -31.29
CA PRO A 165 10.83 7.15 -31.27
C PRO A 165 11.48 8.25 -32.12
N GLU A 166 10.78 8.80 -33.12
CA GLU A 166 11.23 9.88 -33.99
C GLU A 166 10.99 11.28 -33.43
N SER A 167 10.41 11.38 -32.21
CA SER A 167 10.06 12.68 -31.59
C SER A 167 11.29 13.48 -31.15
N ASN A 168 11.09 14.81 -31.02
CA ASN A 168 12.14 15.71 -30.54
C ASN A 168 12.63 15.34 -29.14
N LEU A 169 11.73 14.94 -28.24
CA LEU A 169 12.11 14.51 -26.88
C LEU A 169 12.96 13.24 -26.91
N ALA A 170 12.61 12.24 -27.73
CA ALA A 170 13.41 11.04 -27.89
C ALA A 170 14.81 11.35 -28.42
N ALA A 171 14.93 12.22 -29.45
CA ALA A 171 16.20 12.65 -30.00
C ALA A 171 17.07 13.45 -29.02
N MET A 172 16.44 14.19 -28.09
CA MET A 172 17.15 14.98 -27.06
C MET A 172 17.49 14.17 -25.81
N SER A 173 17.09 12.90 -25.71
CA SER A 173 17.32 12.06 -24.53
C SER A 173 18.59 11.24 -24.63
N ASP A 174 19.20 10.90 -23.49
CA ASP A 174 20.33 9.95 -23.44
C ASP A 174 19.82 8.50 -23.63
N ILE A 175 18.61 8.22 -23.15
CA ILE A 175 17.93 6.94 -23.31
C ILE A 175 16.46 7.21 -23.61
N HIS A 176 15.96 6.61 -24.67
CA HIS A 176 14.53 6.61 -25.00
C HIS A 176 13.93 5.24 -24.74
N VAL A 177 12.84 5.18 -23.97
CA VAL A 177 12.03 3.99 -23.75
C VAL A 177 10.68 4.20 -24.42
N GLU A 178 10.37 3.36 -25.39
CA GLU A 178 9.15 3.48 -26.19
C GLU A 178 7.91 2.97 -25.45
N ILE A 179 6.77 3.66 -25.63
CA ILE A 179 5.44 3.29 -25.15
C ILE A 179 4.49 3.09 -26.35
N PRO A 180 4.58 1.97 -27.08
CA PRO A 180 3.84 1.78 -28.33
C PRO A 180 2.40 1.29 -28.06
N CYS A 181 1.65 1.99 -27.21
CA CYS A 181 0.33 1.56 -26.74
C CYS A 181 -0.78 1.60 -27.82
N GLY A 182 -0.55 2.26 -28.95
CA GLY A 182 -1.54 2.38 -30.03
C GLY A 182 -2.53 3.52 -29.81
N LYS A 183 -3.82 3.30 -30.19
CA LYS A 183 -4.85 4.34 -30.14
C LYS A 183 -5.38 4.60 -28.74
N GLU A 184 -5.84 5.82 -28.50
CA GLU A 184 -6.58 6.17 -27.30
C GLU A 184 -8.00 5.55 -27.31
N ALA A 185 -8.56 5.28 -26.13
CA ALA A 185 -9.94 4.83 -26.01
C ALA A 185 -10.97 5.95 -26.21
N CYS A 186 -10.54 7.20 -26.18
CA CYS A 186 -11.37 8.36 -26.51
C CYS A 186 -11.81 8.28 -27.97
N PRO A 187 -13.12 8.45 -28.29
CA PRO A 187 -13.63 8.40 -29.66
C PRO A 187 -12.97 9.42 -30.60
N PHE A 188 -12.52 10.53 -30.06
CA PHE A 188 -11.85 11.60 -30.81
C PHE A 188 -10.32 11.44 -30.84
N GLY A 189 -9.76 10.45 -30.15
CA GLY A 189 -8.31 10.23 -30.04
C GLY A 189 -7.55 11.34 -29.32
N MET A 190 -8.26 12.25 -28.61
CA MET A 190 -7.64 13.44 -27.98
C MET A 190 -7.44 13.31 -26.47
N ALA A 191 -8.35 12.61 -25.78
CA ALA A 191 -8.21 12.42 -24.33
C ALA A 191 -7.23 11.29 -24.06
N PRO A 192 -6.13 11.55 -23.32
CA PRO A 192 -5.17 10.51 -22.97
C PRO A 192 -5.84 9.48 -22.01
N THR A 193 -5.82 8.22 -22.41
CA THR A 193 -6.36 7.07 -21.70
C THR A 193 -5.34 5.95 -21.76
N ASN A 194 -5.26 5.25 -22.90
CA ASN A 194 -4.33 4.16 -23.14
C ASN A 194 -2.86 4.58 -22.95
N SER A 195 -2.49 5.75 -23.46
CA SER A 195 -1.14 6.30 -23.32
C SER A 195 -0.76 6.56 -21.86
N THR A 196 -1.67 7.09 -21.05
CA THR A 196 -1.40 7.35 -19.62
C THR A 196 -1.36 6.07 -18.81
N THR A 197 -2.24 5.11 -19.11
CA THR A 197 -2.24 3.76 -18.49
C THR A 197 -0.94 3.02 -18.79
N ALA A 198 -0.50 3.00 -20.03
CA ALA A 198 0.75 2.34 -20.43
C ALA A 198 2.00 3.03 -19.85
N THR A 199 2.03 4.37 -19.81
CA THR A 199 3.13 5.13 -19.19
C THR A 199 3.21 4.86 -17.68
N MET A 200 2.06 4.79 -17.00
CA MET A 200 1.99 4.47 -15.57
C MET A 200 2.50 3.05 -15.29
N ALA A 201 2.08 2.07 -16.10
CA ALA A 201 2.54 0.69 -15.98
C ALA A 201 4.07 0.55 -16.24
N MET A 202 4.62 1.32 -17.19
CA MET A 202 6.08 1.38 -17.42
C MET A 202 6.80 1.95 -16.20
N GLY A 203 6.26 3.00 -15.57
CA GLY A 203 6.79 3.55 -14.31
C GLY A 203 6.78 2.55 -13.18
N ASP A 204 5.73 1.75 -13.05
CA ASP A 204 5.65 0.66 -12.07
C ASP A 204 6.67 -0.43 -12.34
N ALA A 205 6.86 -0.80 -13.62
CA ALA A 205 7.88 -1.78 -14.01
C ALA A 205 9.30 -1.29 -13.64
N LEU A 206 9.62 -0.03 -13.92
CA LEU A 206 10.90 0.57 -13.52
C LEU A 206 11.06 0.53 -11.99
N ALA A 207 10.03 0.92 -11.24
CA ALA A 207 10.08 0.95 -9.77
C ALA A 207 10.27 -0.45 -9.17
N MET A 208 9.58 -1.47 -9.67
CA MET A 208 9.72 -2.85 -9.17
C MET A 208 11.09 -3.45 -9.49
N VAL A 209 11.61 -3.23 -10.70
CA VAL A 209 12.95 -3.71 -11.06
C VAL A 209 14.03 -2.99 -10.23
N MET A 210 13.86 -1.68 -9.96
CA MET A 210 14.75 -0.93 -9.07
C MET A 210 14.71 -1.48 -7.64
N LEU A 211 13.50 -1.76 -7.10
CA LEU A 211 13.29 -2.36 -5.78
C LEU A 211 14.06 -3.68 -5.64
N ASP A 212 13.90 -4.59 -6.62
CA ASP A 212 14.56 -5.89 -6.62
C ASP A 212 16.08 -5.74 -6.72
N ALA A 213 16.57 -4.87 -7.60
CA ALA A 213 17.99 -4.63 -7.80
C ALA A 213 18.68 -4.03 -6.57
N MET A 214 18.00 -3.16 -5.83
CA MET A 214 18.46 -2.56 -4.57
C MET A 214 18.30 -3.49 -3.37
N LYS A 215 17.66 -4.65 -3.54
CA LYS A 215 17.32 -5.59 -2.45
C LYS A 215 16.54 -4.89 -1.32
N PHE A 216 15.63 -3.99 -1.69
CA PHE A 216 14.81 -3.26 -0.74
C PHE A 216 13.87 -4.23 -0.04
N ASP A 217 14.00 -4.34 1.27
CA ASP A 217 13.29 -5.34 2.05
C ASP A 217 12.01 -4.79 2.71
N VAL A 218 11.26 -5.70 3.31
CA VAL A 218 9.99 -5.41 3.98
C VAL A 218 10.19 -4.48 5.19
N SER A 219 11.33 -4.53 5.86
CA SER A 219 11.64 -3.66 7.00
C SER A 219 11.86 -2.21 6.55
N SER A 220 12.57 -2.03 5.44
CA SER A 220 12.75 -0.73 4.78
C SER A 220 11.43 -0.15 4.26
N TYR A 221 10.55 -1.02 3.71
CA TYR A 221 9.19 -0.60 3.31
C TYR A 221 8.36 -0.09 4.49
N ALA A 222 8.45 -0.76 5.65
CA ALA A 222 7.76 -0.35 6.88
C ALA A 222 8.20 1.04 7.36
N MET A 223 9.50 1.33 7.28
CA MET A 223 10.04 2.64 7.66
C MET A 223 9.47 3.78 6.80
N ASN A 224 9.21 3.50 5.51
CA ASN A 224 8.62 4.48 4.59
C ASN A 224 7.09 4.62 4.78
N HIS A 225 6.43 3.66 5.48
CA HIS A 225 4.96 3.63 5.67
C HIS A 225 4.54 3.52 7.14
N PRO A 226 4.99 4.39 8.05
CA PRO A 226 4.80 4.22 9.49
C PRO A 226 3.33 4.29 9.93
N ALA A 227 2.48 4.98 9.17
CA ALA A 227 1.07 5.16 9.50
C ALA A 227 0.13 4.08 8.93
N GLY A 228 0.59 3.25 8.00
CA GLY A 228 -0.20 2.15 7.41
C GLY A 228 -0.34 0.95 8.35
N ALA A 229 -1.38 0.13 8.18
CA ALA A 229 -1.54 -1.12 8.93
C ALA A 229 -0.32 -2.04 8.75
N ILE A 230 0.16 -2.18 7.52
CA ILE A 230 1.36 -2.96 7.17
C ILE A 230 2.59 -2.38 7.87
N GLY A 231 2.79 -1.05 7.82
CA GLY A 231 3.94 -0.39 8.47
C GLY A 231 3.95 -0.62 9.98
N ARG A 232 2.80 -0.47 10.63
CA ARG A 232 2.68 -0.75 12.08
C ARG A 232 2.96 -2.21 12.42
N ALA A 233 2.39 -3.16 11.67
CA ALA A 233 2.63 -4.58 11.89
C ALA A 233 4.10 -4.97 11.75
N LEU A 234 4.86 -4.26 10.92
CA LEU A 234 6.27 -4.51 10.66
C LEU A 234 7.22 -3.82 11.66
N VAL A 235 6.76 -2.76 12.33
CA VAL A 235 7.55 -2.02 13.33
C VAL A 235 7.25 -2.50 14.75
N LEU A 236 5.99 -2.84 15.05
CA LEU A 236 5.58 -3.31 16.38
C LEU A 236 6.17 -4.70 16.66
N LYS A 237 6.77 -4.86 17.85
CA LYS A 237 7.19 -6.16 18.37
C LYS A 237 6.00 -6.88 19.01
N VAL A 238 6.14 -8.18 19.15
CA VAL A 238 5.17 -9.00 19.88
C VAL A 238 4.97 -8.48 21.30
N THR A 239 6.02 -7.98 21.96
CA THR A 239 5.96 -7.36 23.28
C THR A 239 5.08 -6.13 23.38
N ASP A 240 4.87 -5.41 22.26
CA ASP A 240 4.02 -4.20 22.23
C ASP A 240 2.52 -4.55 22.15
N VAL A 241 2.19 -5.79 21.76
CA VAL A 241 0.80 -6.23 21.49
C VAL A 241 0.33 -7.34 22.43
N MET A 242 1.25 -8.05 23.11
CA MET A 242 0.92 -9.16 23.99
C MET A 242 0.20 -8.72 25.28
N ARG A 243 -0.59 -9.62 25.83
CA ARG A 243 -1.14 -9.50 27.18
C ARG A 243 -0.11 -10.01 28.19
N THR A 244 0.04 -9.31 29.31
CA THR A 244 0.96 -9.67 30.41
C THR A 244 0.26 -9.48 31.74
N GLY A 245 0.87 -10.01 32.82
CA GLY A 245 0.39 -9.81 34.20
C GLY A 245 -1.06 -10.28 34.38
N GLU A 246 -1.92 -9.41 34.91
CA GLU A 246 -3.31 -9.76 35.21
C GLU A 246 -4.18 -10.05 33.96
N ARG A 247 -3.73 -9.65 32.79
CA ARG A 247 -4.40 -9.93 31.51
C ARG A 247 -4.01 -11.27 30.89
N MET A 248 -3.10 -12.00 31.49
CA MET A 248 -2.64 -13.32 31.07
C MET A 248 -3.05 -14.35 32.10
N ALA A 249 -3.89 -15.30 31.74
CA ALA A 249 -4.18 -16.45 32.60
C ALA A 249 -3.00 -17.41 32.56
N SER A 250 -2.41 -17.71 33.72
CA SER A 250 -1.32 -18.68 33.89
C SER A 250 -1.59 -19.55 35.11
N VAL A 251 -1.43 -20.86 34.97
CA VAL A 251 -1.66 -21.83 36.04
C VAL A 251 -0.56 -22.90 36.05
N ALA A 252 -0.35 -23.53 37.19
CA ALA A 252 0.53 -24.69 37.31
C ALA A 252 -0.12 -25.95 36.68
N PRO A 253 0.64 -26.95 36.24
CA PRO A 253 0.11 -28.15 35.61
C PRO A 253 -0.77 -29.02 36.54
N GLU A 254 -0.63 -28.87 37.84
CA GLU A 254 -1.41 -29.57 38.88
C GLU A 254 -2.71 -28.81 39.24
N ALA A 255 -2.84 -27.54 38.80
CA ALA A 255 -4.06 -26.76 39.03
C ALA A 255 -5.26 -27.48 38.39
N THR A 256 -6.44 -27.32 38.99
CA THR A 256 -7.65 -27.97 38.46
C THR A 256 -8.14 -27.25 37.20
N VAL A 257 -8.94 -27.94 36.41
CA VAL A 257 -9.65 -27.31 35.24
C VAL A 257 -10.49 -26.13 35.72
N MET A 258 -11.11 -26.20 36.91
CA MET A 258 -11.86 -25.07 37.50
C MET A 258 -10.94 -23.88 37.76
N ASP A 259 -9.74 -24.10 38.32
CA ASP A 259 -8.78 -23.02 38.58
C ASP A 259 -8.35 -22.34 37.29
N ALA A 260 -8.13 -23.13 36.24
CA ALA A 260 -7.79 -22.60 34.90
C ALA A 260 -8.93 -21.73 34.34
N LEU A 261 -10.20 -22.19 34.42
CA LEU A 261 -11.37 -21.42 33.98
C LEU A 261 -11.57 -20.12 34.78
N MET A 262 -11.30 -20.16 36.10
CA MET A 262 -11.36 -18.97 36.93
C MET A 262 -10.24 -17.97 36.55
N ALA A 263 -9.04 -18.46 36.29
CA ALA A 263 -7.92 -17.62 35.81
C ALA A 263 -8.23 -16.98 34.46
N MET A 264 -8.78 -17.75 33.50
CA MET A 264 -9.22 -17.26 32.19
C MET A 264 -10.29 -16.18 32.33
N THR A 265 -11.30 -16.40 33.19
CA THR A 265 -12.38 -15.45 33.46
C THR A 265 -11.82 -14.14 34.05
N LYS A 266 -10.92 -14.23 35.04
CA LYS A 266 -10.28 -13.07 35.67
C LYS A 266 -9.43 -12.28 34.67
N ALA A 267 -8.67 -12.96 33.83
CA ALA A 267 -7.83 -12.33 32.80
C ALA A 267 -8.63 -11.85 31.59
N LYS A 268 -9.90 -12.21 31.46
CA LYS A 268 -10.74 -12.00 30.25
C LYS A 268 -10.03 -12.57 29.00
N SER A 269 -9.53 -13.80 29.11
CA SER A 269 -8.80 -14.54 28.09
C SER A 269 -9.53 -15.80 27.71
N GLY A 270 -9.50 -16.17 26.43
CA GLY A 270 -10.04 -17.46 25.94
C GLY A 270 -9.14 -18.65 26.23
N SER A 271 -7.93 -18.41 26.80
CA SER A 271 -6.94 -19.44 27.11
C SER A 271 -6.20 -19.17 28.41
N ALA A 272 -5.63 -20.25 28.98
CA ALA A 272 -4.67 -20.21 30.07
C ALA A 272 -3.37 -20.91 29.62
N VAL A 273 -2.22 -20.29 29.86
CA VAL A 273 -0.92 -20.92 29.66
C VAL A 273 -0.55 -21.78 30.89
N ILE A 274 0.02 -22.92 30.66
CA ILE A 274 0.48 -23.81 31.70
C ILE A 274 2.01 -23.78 31.76
N ALA A 275 2.55 -23.39 32.91
CA ALA A 275 3.99 -23.25 33.13
C ALA A 275 4.45 -24.14 34.27
N ASP A 276 5.71 -24.56 34.23
CA ASP A 276 6.38 -25.19 35.37
C ASP A 276 6.81 -24.17 36.44
N GLY A 277 7.45 -24.66 37.52
CA GLY A 277 7.94 -23.81 38.61
C GLY A 277 9.00 -22.77 38.20
N ASP A 278 9.66 -22.97 37.06
CA ASP A 278 10.65 -22.05 36.47
C ASP A 278 10.05 -21.12 35.42
N GLY A 279 8.74 -21.18 35.19
CA GLY A 279 7.99 -20.37 34.21
C GLY A 279 8.08 -20.86 32.78
N LYS A 280 8.62 -22.05 32.51
CA LYS A 280 8.68 -22.61 31.14
C LYS A 280 7.33 -23.11 30.67
N LEU A 281 7.07 -22.89 29.38
CA LEU A 281 5.84 -23.27 28.71
C LEU A 281 5.73 -24.81 28.59
N LEU A 282 4.72 -25.39 29.26
CA LEU A 282 4.38 -26.81 29.17
C LEU A 282 3.18 -27.07 28.25
N GLY A 283 2.21 -26.15 28.25
CA GLY A 283 0.97 -26.31 27.50
C GLY A 283 0.12 -25.05 27.43
N ILE A 284 -0.97 -25.15 26.71
CA ILE A 284 -2.06 -24.17 26.68
C ILE A 284 -3.39 -24.91 26.86
N PHE A 285 -4.31 -24.32 27.60
CA PHE A 285 -5.66 -24.79 27.78
C PHE A 285 -6.63 -23.70 27.30
N THR A 286 -7.55 -24.07 26.42
CA THR A 286 -8.46 -23.13 25.76
C THR A 286 -9.90 -23.50 26.02
N ASP A 287 -10.85 -22.57 25.72
CA ASP A 287 -12.30 -22.88 25.71
C ASP A 287 -12.62 -24.09 24.82
N GLY A 288 -11.87 -24.29 23.72
CA GLY A 288 -12.00 -25.45 22.85
C GLY A 288 -11.61 -26.75 23.53
N ASP A 289 -10.53 -26.74 24.33
CA ASP A 289 -10.09 -27.90 25.10
C ASP A 289 -11.12 -28.27 26.16
N PHE A 290 -11.64 -27.26 26.86
CA PHE A 290 -12.71 -27.45 27.84
C PHE A 290 -13.97 -28.10 27.23
N ARG A 291 -14.45 -27.57 26.10
CA ARG A 291 -15.62 -28.14 25.40
C ARG A 291 -15.36 -29.59 24.99
N ARG A 292 -14.17 -29.91 24.48
CA ARG A 292 -13.79 -31.29 24.14
C ARG A 292 -13.77 -32.21 25.36
N ALA A 293 -13.19 -31.75 26.46
CA ALA A 293 -13.17 -32.52 27.71
C ALA A 293 -14.57 -32.85 28.22
N MET A 294 -15.46 -31.86 28.20
CA MET A 294 -16.88 -32.04 28.59
C MET A 294 -17.63 -32.99 27.65
N SER A 295 -17.36 -32.93 26.34
CA SER A 295 -18.01 -33.81 25.36
C SER A 295 -17.56 -35.26 25.46
N GLN A 296 -16.28 -35.52 25.81
CA GLN A 296 -15.73 -36.85 25.96
C GLN A 296 -16.23 -37.53 27.24
N SER A 297 -16.44 -36.79 28.32
CA SER A 297 -17.01 -37.31 29.57
C SER A 297 -18.48 -37.68 29.47
N GLY A 298 -19.20 -37.22 28.42
CA GLY A 298 -20.60 -37.57 28.16
C GLY A 298 -20.84 -38.68 27.13
N GLY A 299 -19.76 -39.33 26.60
CA GLY A 299 -19.82 -40.08 25.34
C GLY A 299 -19.39 -41.54 25.34
N ASP A 300 -19.00 -42.20 26.44
CA ASP A 300 -18.70 -43.63 26.44
C ASP A 300 -19.92 -44.48 26.87
N GLY A 301 -20.88 -44.55 25.96
CA GLY A 301 -22.08 -45.37 26.07
C GLY A 301 -22.61 -45.72 24.70
N ALA A 302 -21.80 -46.42 23.86
CA ALA A 302 -22.33 -47.05 22.65
C ALA A 302 -23.08 -48.31 22.96
N ALA A 303 -24.38 -48.30 22.64
CA ALA A 303 -25.22 -49.42 22.25
C ALA A 303 -25.25 -50.68 23.20
N SER A 304 -26.12 -50.66 24.20
CA SER A 304 -26.93 -51.83 24.51
C SER A 304 -28.29 -51.36 25.07
N SER A 305 -29.33 -51.88 24.43
CA SER A 305 -30.71 -51.70 24.74
C SER A 305 -31.07 -52.09 26.18
N SER A 306 -31.60 -51.14 26.95
CA SER A 306 -32.76 -51.35 27.82
C SER A 306 -33.16 -50.07 28.56
N GLN A 307 -34.44 -49.79 28.54
CA GLN A 307 -35.13 -48.70 29.22
C GLN A 307 -34.87 -48.75 30.74
N SER A 308 -34.35 -47.67 31.32
CA SER A 308 -34.70 -47.25 32.67
C SER A 308 -34.37 -45.78 32.89
N THR A 309 -35.37 -45.06 33.29
CA THR A 309 -35.42 -43.70 33.73
C THR A 309 -34.51 -43.40 34.92
N SER A 310 -33.47 -42.55 34.73
CA SER A 310 -32.98 -41.70 35.81
C SER A 310 -32.22 -40.49 35.24
N HIS A 311 -32.78 -39.29 35.42
CA HIS A 311 -32.22 -37.99 35.01
C HIS A 311 -31.07 -37.48 35.89
N ALA A 312 -30.50 -38.36 36.76
CA ALA A 312 -29.51 -37.96 37.77
C ALA A 312 -28.03 -38.19 37.41
N SER A 313 -27.69 -38.92 36.32
CA SER A 313 -26.28 -39.28 36.02
C SER A 313 -25.53 -38.36 35.08
N ARG A 314 -26.22 -37.43 34.35
CA ARG A 314 -25.55 -36.50 33.42
C ARG A 314 -24.89 -35.27 34.09
N SER A 315 -25.23 -34.95 35.33
CA SER A 315 -24.70 -33.77 36.06
C SER A 315 -23.42 -34.10 36.85
N ASP A 316 -23.10 -35.37 37.05
CA ASP A 316 -21.97 -35.81 37.91
C ASP A 316 -20.66 -35.93 37.10
N ASP A 317 -20.72 -36.36 35.83
CA ASP A 317 -19.54 -36.55 34.97
C ASP A 317 -18.89 -35.20 34.61
N GLY A 318 -19.65 -34.15 34.37
CA GLY A 318 -19.11 -32.80 34.09
C GLY A 318 -18.45 -32.18 35.32
N ARG A 319 -18.91 -32.48 36.54
CA ARG A 319 -18.26 -32.05 37.78
C ARG A 319 -16.93 -32.77 38.03
N ALA A 320 -16.81 -34.02 37.59
CA ALA A 320 -15.58 -34.79 37.70
C ALA A 320 -14.42 -34.16 36.90
N VAL A 321 -14.67 -33.59 35.69
CA VAL A 321 -13.65 -32.92 34.87
C VAL A 321 -13.13 -31.66 35.54
N LEU A 322 -13.99 -30.87 36.18
CA LEU A 322 -13.61 -29.61 36.81
C LEU A 322 -12.59 -29.76 37.94
N GLY A 323 -12.60 -30.91 38.63
CA GLY A 323 -11.65 -31.26 39.72
C GLY A 323 -10.35 -31.93 39.26
N GLN A 324 -10.23 -32.24 37.96
CA GLN A 324 -9.02 -32.92 37.43
C GLN A 324 -7.90 -31.92 37.14
N PRO A 325 -6.64 -32.34 37.16
CA PRO A 325 -5.51 -31.50 36.77
C PRO A 325 -5.65 -31.02 35.33
N VAL A 326 -5.41 -29.74 35.08
CA VAL A 326 -5.51 -29.11 33.74
C VAL A 326 -4.51 -29.73 32.75
N SER A 327 -3.39 -30.28 33.27
CA SER A 327 -2.37 -30.99 32.47
C SER A 327 -2.90 -32.24 31.76
N SER A 328 -4.07 -32.78 32.19
CA SER A 328 -4.73 -33.89 31.53
C SER A 328 -5.48 -33.51 30.26
N TYR A 329 -5.84 -32.21 30.11
CA TYR A 329 -6.69 -31.70 29.03
C TYR A 329 -6.00 -30.61 28.18
N MET A 330 -4.85 -30.11 28.61
CA MET A 330 -4.10 -29.08 27.87
C MET A 330 -3.55 -29.60 26.55
N THR A 331 -3.43 -28.71 25.56
CA THR A 331 -2.59 -28.94 24.39
C THR A 331 -1.12 -28.84 24.82
N ARG A 332 -0.37 -29.95 24.76
CA ARG A 332 1.05 -30.01 25.11
C ARG A 332 1.91 -29.45 24.00
N SER A 333 3.06 -28.82 24.37
CA SER A 333 4.03 -28.25 23.44
C SER A 333 3.34 -27.37 22.37
N PRO A 334 2.55 -26.37 22.80
CA PRO A 334 1.81 -25.52 21.87
C PRO A 334 2.76 -24.72 20.99
N LEU A 335 2.26 -24.28 19.85
CA LEU A 335 2.96 -23.26 19.07
C LEU A 335 3.13 -22.00 19.93
N PHE A 336 4.29 -21.39 19.89
CA PHE A 336 4.57 -20.12 20.56
C PHE A 336 5.37 -19.20 19.64
N VAL A 337 5.44 -17.92 19.99
CA VAL A 337 6.27 -16.91 19.32
C VAL A 337 7.30 -16.37 20.30
N ARG A 338 8.43 -15.90 19.78
CA ARG A 338 9.46 -15.25 20.60
C ARG A 338 9.07 -13.80 20.89
N ASP A 339 9.51 -13.31 22.05
CA ASP A 339 9.28 -11.93 22.50
C ASP A 339 9.97 -10.88 21.62
N ASP A 340 11.05 -11.23 20.92
CA ASP A 340 11.77 -10.38 19.98
C ASP A 340 11.18 -10.36 18.55
N ALA A 341 10.17 -11.19 18.24
CA ALA A 341 9.52 -11.26 16.96
C ALA A 341 8.65 -10.01 16.67
N TYR A 342 8.35 -9.78 15.39
CA TYR A 342 7.48 -8.69 14.96
C TYR A 342 6.01 -9.11 14.87
N ALA A 343 5.10 -8.15 15.04
CA ALA A 343 3.66 -8.40 14.96
C ALA A 343 3.21 -8.96 13.61
N SER A 344 3.95 -8.68 12.53
CA SER A 344 3.71 -9.27 11.21
C SER A 344 3.85 -10.79 11.17
N GLU A 345 4.69 -11.37 12.04
CA GLU A 345 4.83 -12.81 12.16
C GLU A 345 3.57 -13.43 12.77
N LEU A 346 2.96 -12.73 13.75
CA LEU A 346 1.69 -13.17 14.37
C LEU A 346 0.60 -13.31 13.31
N LEU A 347 0.42 -12.30 12.44
CA LEU A 347 -0.60 -12.33 11.39
C LEU A 347 -0.47 -13.58 10.53
N ARG A 348 0.76 -13.87 10.08
CA ARG A 348 1.06 -15.05 9.26
C ARG A 348 0.78 -16.38 9.99
N ILE A 349 1.03 -16.43 11.30
CA ILE A 349 0.78 -17.61 12.12
C ILE A 349 -0.74 -17.82 12.28
N PHE A 350 -1.48 -16.79 12.66
CA PHE A 350 -2.92 -16.86 12.85
C PHE A 350 -3.66 -17.26 11.57
N GLU A 351 -3.33 -16.67 10.43
CA GLU A 351 -3.92 -17.03 9.13
C GLU A 351 -3.70 -18.50 8.76
N ARG A 352 -2.45 -19.00 8.95
CA ARG A 352 -2.09 -20.36 8.53
C ARG A 352 -2.60 -21.43 9.48
N ARG A 353 -2.64 -21.16 10.78
CA ARG A 353 -2.90 -22.15 11.82
C ARG A 353 -4.32 -22.13 12.36
N ARG A 354 -5.09 -21.08 12.09
CA ARG A 354 -6.47 -20.89 12.59
C ARG A 354 -6.58 -21.07 14.09
N ILE A 355 -5.67 -20.45 14.82
CA ILE A 355 -5.63 -20.39 16.28
C ILE A 355 -5.98 -18.98 16.72
N ASP A 356 -6.52 -18.81 17.92
CA ASP A 356 -6.95 -17.51 18.43
C ASP A 356 -5.96 -16.95 19.46
N ASP A 357 -5.25 -17.81 20.18
CA ASP A 357 -4.30 -17.46 21.22
C ASP A 357 -2.91 -18.04 20.93
N LEU A 358 -1.87 -17.26 21.18
CA LEU A 358 -0.48 -17.65 20.95
C LEU A 358 0.40 -17.27 22.14
N PRO A 359 0.98 -18.24 22.88
CA PRO A 359 1.94 -17.96 23.93
C PRO A 359 3.17 -17.23 23.39
N VAL A 360 3.72 -16.32 24.20
CA VAL A 360 4.96 -15.59 23.94
C VAL A 360 6.02 -16.05 24.93
N CYS A 361 7.18 -16.48 24.42
CA CYS A 361 8.29 -16.95 25.25
C CYS A 361 9.56 -16.14 25.03
N ASP A 362 10.35 -15.99 26.10
CA ASP A 362 11.69 -15.42 26.02
C ASP A 362 12.70 -16.42 25.39
N GLY A 363 13.97 -15.99 25.26
CA GLY A 363 15.05 -16.83 24.73
C GLY A 363 15.37 -18.07 25.56
N ALA A 364 14.90 -18.15 26.82
CA ALA A 364 15.05 -19.31 27.71
C ALA A 364 13.82 -20.22 27.67
N GLY A 365 12.79 -19.91 26.87
CA GLY A 365 11.53 -20.66 26.78
C GLY A 365 10.55 -20.39 27.92
N ARG A 366 10.75 -19.32 28.70
CA ARG A 366 9.84 -18.91 29.76
C ARG A 366 8.72 -18.03 29.16
N ILE A 367 7.50 -18.20 29.67
CA ILE A 367 6.34 -17.44 29.25
C ILE A 367 6.48 -16.00 29.74
N VAL A 368 6.37 -15.04 28.79
CA VAL A 368 6.38 -13.61 29.08
C VAL A 368 5.05 -12.94 28.74
N GLY A 369 4.20 -13.61 27.95
CA GLY A 369 2.91 -13.06 27.54
C GLY A 369 2.07 -14.04 26.73
N VAL A 370 0.90 -13.58 26.30
CA VAL A 370 0.00 -14.26 25.35
C VAL A 370 -0.54 -13.21 24.36
N VAL A 371 -0.60 -13.54 23.10
CA VAL A 371 -1.28 -12.72 22.09
C VAL A 371 -2.62 -13.35 21.75
N ASP A 372 -3.68 -12.57 21.87
CA ASP A 372 -5.02 -12.92 21.42
C ASP A 372 -5.29 -12.18 20.10
N ILE A 373 -5.73 -12.90 19.07
CA ILE A 373 -6.02 -12.36 17.74
C ILE A 373 -7.00 -11.16 17.81
N GLN A 374 -7.92 -11.15 18.78
CA GLN A 374 -8.91 -10.10 18.97
C GLN A 374 -8.32 -8.77 19.45
N ASP A 375 -7.08 -8.76 19.94
CA ASP A 375 -6.41 -7.52 20.35
C ASP A 375 -5.70 -6.81 19.18
N LEU A 376 -5.37 -7.52 18.09
CA LEU A 376 -4.67 -6.97 16.94
C LEU A 376 -5.43 -5.83 16.23
N PRO A 377 -6.78 -5.90 16.02
CA PRO A 377 -7.54 -4.80 15.46
C PRO A 377 -7.51 -3.54 16.34
N LYS A 378 -7.54 -3.71 17.67
CA LYS A 378 -7.48 -2.57 18.61
C LYS A 378 -6.17 -1.80 18.52
N MET A 379 -5.10 -2.48 18.13
CA MET A 379 -3.76 -1.90 17.89
C MET A 379 -3.60 -1.39 16.46
N LYS A 380 -4.64 -1.47 15.62
CA LYS A 380 -4.61 -1.11 14.19
C LYS A 380 -3.51 -1.87 13.42
N VAL A 381 -3.26 -3.10 13.80
CA VAL A 381 -2.32 -4.05 13.13
C VAL A 381 -3.04 -4.85 12.05
N LEU A 382 -4.38 -4.92 12.16
CA LEU A 382 -5.31 -5.46 11.15
C LEU A 382 -6.20 -4.36 10.61
#